data_74a433b88cf7e1f607aa42dca77d43d3
#
_entry.id   74a433b88cf7e1f607aa42dca77d43d3
#
_cell.length_a   1.000
_cell.length_b   1.000
_cell.length_c   1.000
_cell.angle_alpha   90.00
_cell.angle_beta   90.00
_cell.angle_gamma   90.00
#
_symmetry.space_group_name_H-M   'P 1'
#
loop_
_entity.id
_entity.type
_entity.pdbx_description
1 polymer ?
#
loop_
_entity_poly.entity_id
_entity_poly.type
_entity_poly.pdbx_seq_one_letter_code
_entity_poly.pdbx_strand_id
1 'polypeptide(L)'
;MSIIVKIFARQIFDSRGNPTIEVDVITENGIIGRAAVPSGASTGEHEAVELRDGGKAFLGKGVLTAVNNVNTIIAEELVGTSVFEQNKIDQLMIDLDGTPNKSKLGANAILGVSLAAAKAAANELGLPLYRYVGGVSANTLPLPMMNIINGGSHSD
;
A
#
# COMPACT_ATOMS: atom_id res chain seq x y z
N MET A 1 -7.92 18.39 -13.57
CA MET A 1 -7.04 17.19 -13.52
C MET A 1 -6.28 17.33 -12.23
N SER A 2 -6.26 16.35 -11.34
CA SER A 2 -5.51 16.49 -10.07
C SER A 2 -4.26 15.62 -10.14
N ILE A 3 -3.08 16.26 -9.98
CA ILE A 3 -1.78 15.61 -10.05
C ILE A 3 -1.22 15.36 -8.64
N ILE A 4 -0.42 14.32 -8.52
CA ILE A 4 0.35 14.01 -7.31
C ILE A 4 1.50 15.01 -7.20
N VAL A 5 1.55 15.76 -6.11
CA VAL A 5 2.64 16.71 -5.85
C VAL A 5 3.63 16.23 -4.78
N LYS A 6 3.21 15.27 -3.96
CA LYS A 6 4.08 14.68 -2.93
C LYS A 6 3.63 13.29 -2.55
N ILE A 7 4.59 12.41 -2.35
CA ILE A 7 4.41 11.09 -1.73
C ILE A 7 5.35 11.03 -0.53
N PHE A 8 4.83 10.57 0.61
CA PHE A 8 5.61 10.47 1.82
C PHE A 8 5.25 9.22 2.61
N ALA A 9 6.24 8.43 2.96
CA ALA A 9 6.09 7.22 3.76
C ALA A 9 6.80 7.34 5.11
N ARG A 10 6.29 6.59 6.09
CA ARG A 10 6.88 6.45 7.41
C ARG A 10 6.64 5.04 7.96
N GLN A 11 7.52 4.62 8.86
CA GLN A 11 7.30 3.43 9.65
C GLN A 11 6.29 3.72 10.77
N ILE A 12 5.33 2.84 10.93
CA ILE A 12 4.39 2.81 12.05
C ILE A 12 4.38 1.40 12.64
N PHE A 13 3.55 1.16 13.66
CA PHE A 13 3.38 -0.18 14.24
C PHE A 13 1.98 -0.72 13.96
N ASP A 14 1.90 -2.02 13.66
CA ASP A 14 0.64 -2.74 13.51
C ASP A 14 0.04 -3.09 14.88
N SER A 15 -1.14 -3.73 14.88
CA SER A 15 -1.85 -4.13 16.11
C SER A 15 -1.09 -5.17 16.96
N ARG A 16 -0.06 -5.81 16.38
CA ARG A 16 0.81 -6.78 17.06
C ARG A 16 2.13 -6.16 17.53
N GLY A 17 2.32 -4.84 17.32
CA GLY A 17 3.54 -4.13 17.64
C GLY A 17 4.69 -4.36 16.66
N ASN A 18 4.44 -4.94 15.48
CA ASN A 18 5.45 -5.07 14.44
C ASN A 18 5.49 -3.82 13.55
N PRO A 19 6.69 -3.41 13.09
CA PRO A 19 6.79 -2.33 12.12
C PRO A 19 6.02 -2.61 10.84
N THR A 20 5.33 -1.59 10.33
CA THR A 20 4.73 -1.57 9.00
C THR A 20 4.86 -0.18 8.39
N ILE A 21 4.45 -0.02 7.14
CA ILE A 21 4.55 1.23 6.38
C ILE A 21 3.21 1.94 6.32
N GLU A 22 3.22 3.25 6.50
CA GLU A 22 2.10 4.14 6.19
C GLU A 22 2.55 5.15 5.14
N VAL A 23 1.70 5.38 4.14
CA VAL A 23 1.98 6.27 3.02
C VAL A 23 0.92 7.36 2.91
N ASP A 24 1.36 8.59 2.67
CA ASP A 24 0.53 9.72 2.27
C ASP A 24 0.80 10.05 0.80
N VAL A 25 -0.24 10.17 0.00
CA VAL A 25 -0.22 10.77 -1.34
C VAL A 25 -0.96 12.11 -1.26
N ILE A 26 -0.29 13.18 -1.69
CA ILE A 26 -0.81 14.55 -1.63
C ILE A 26 -0.96 15.07 -3.05
N THR A 27 -2.14 15.62 -3.35
CA THR A 27 -2.46 16.21 -4.65
C THR A 27 -2.20 17.70 -4.68
N GLU A 28 -2.19 18.30 -5.87
CA GLU A 28 -2.05 19.75 -6.08
C GLU A 28 -3.13 20.58 -5.38
N ASN A 29 -4.30 20.00 -5.13
CA ASN A 29 -5.38 20.64 -4.40
C ASN A 29 -5.23 20.51 -2.86
N GLY A 30 -4.14 19.92 -2.38
CA GLY A 30 -3.89 19.68 -0.95
C GLY A 30 -4.68 18.52 -0.36
N ILE A 31 -5.33 17.71 -1.20
CA ILE A 31 -6.06 16.53 -0.74
C ILE A 31 -5.06 15.42 -0.41
N ILE A 32 -5.31 14.73 0.70
CA ILE A 32 -4.45 13.66 1.20
C ILE A 32 -5.20 12.33 1.14
N GLY A 33 -4.56 11.33 0.52
CA GLY A 33 -4.90 9.93 0.68
C GLY A 33 -3.88 9.25 1.57
N ARG A 34 -4.33 8.58 2.64
CA ARG A 34 -3.46 7.88 3.60
C ARG A 34 -3.78 6.40 3.65
N ALA A 35 -2.76 5.57 3.58
CA ALA A 35 -2.90 4.14 3.72
C ALA A 35 -1.80 3.54 4.59
N ALA A 36 -2.20 2.71 5.56
CA ALA A 36 -1.31 1.81 6.28
C ALA A 36 -1.39 0.42 5.65
N VAL A 37 -0.25 -0.22 5.47
CA VAL A 37 -0.17 -1.53 4.81
C VAL A 37 -0.39 -2.63 5.83
N PRO A 38 -1.37 -3.52 5.64
CA PRO A 38 -1.52 -4.69 6.51
C PRO A 38 -0.39 -5.70 6.27
N SER A 39 0.06 -6.36 7.33
CA SER A 39 1.05 -7.43 7.26
C SER A 39 0.41 -8.77 7.61
N GLY A 40 0.59 -9.79 6.77
CA GLY A 40 0.10 -11.14 7.02
C GLY A 40 0.89 -11.84 8.14
N ALA A 41 0.27 -12.84 8.76
CA ALA A 41 0.93 -13.70 9.74
C ALA A 41 1.64 -14.90 9.09
N SER A 42 1.16 -15.34 7.94
CA SER A 42 1.73 -16.42 7.13
C SER A 42 2.04 -15.92 5.72
N THR A 43 3.06 -16.48 5.10
CA THR A 43 3.45 -16.16 3.73
C THR A 43 3.45 -17.42 2.88
N GLY A 44 2.97 -17.32 1.63
CA GLY A 44 3.04 -18.38 0.64
C GLY A 44 4.29 -18.26 -0.22
N GLU A 45 4.73 -19.37 -0.82
CA GLU A 45 5.92 -19.41 -1.68
C GLU A 45 5.84 -18.47 -2.89
N HIS A 46 4.62 -18.23 -3.38
CA HIS A 46 4.37 -17.43 -4.58
C HIS A 46 3.87 -16.00 -4.27
N GLU A 47 3.82 -15.61 -3.00
CA GLU A 47 3.43 -14.25 -2.61
C GLU A 47 4.50 -13.23 -2.98
N ALA A 48 4.05 -12.00 -3.20
CA ALA A 48 4.94 -10.87 -3.35
C ALA A 48 5.69 -10.59 -2.03
N VAL A 49 6.95 -10.17 -2.14
CA VAL A 49 7.85 -10.02 -1.00
C VAL A 49 7.51 -8.76 -0.19
N GLU A 50 7.13 -8.94 1.06
CA GLU A 50 7.12 -7.86 2.04
C GLU A 50 8.57 -7.54 2.42
N LEU A 51 9.07 -6.38 2.01
CA LEU A 51 10.45 -6.00 2.23
C LEU A 51 10.70 -5.65 3.69
N ARG A 52 11.59 -6.41 4.32
CA ARG A 52 12.03 -6.24 5.71
C ARG A 52 13.51 -5.92 5.75
N ASP A 53 13.93 -5.05 6.70
CA ASP A 53 15.31 -4.58 6.80
C ASP A 53 16.30 -5.67 7.26
N GLY A 54 15.81 -6.70 7.95
CA GLY A 54 16.70 -7.67 8.61
C GLY A 54 17.44 -7.05 9.80
N GLY A 55 18.57 -7.65 10.18
CA GLY A 55 19.41 -7.14 11.26
C GLY A 55 18.80 -7.30 12.66
N LYS A 56 19.24 -6.46 13.61
CA LYS A 56 18.86 -6.57 15.03
C LYS A 56 17.63 -5.73 15.42
N ALA A 57 17.40 -4.61 14.72
CA ALA A 57 16.29 -3.72 15.02
C ALA A 57 14.95 -4.42 14.79
N PHE A 58 14.04 -4.33 15.76
CA PHE A 58 12.72 -4.96 15.70
C PHE A 58 12.77 -6.46 15.34
N LEU A 59 13.80 -7.18 15.79
CA LEU A 59 14.03 -8.59 15.44
C LEU A 59 14.09 -8.85 13.93
N GLY A 60 14.63 -7.90 13.15
CA GLY A 60 14.72 -7.96 11.70
C GLY A 60 13.47 -7.51 10.95
N LYS A 61 12.40 -7.11 11.66
CA LYS A 61 11.11 -6.75 11.06
C LYS A 61 10.98 -5.28 10.66
N GLY A 62 12.06 -4.47 10.76
CA GLY A 62 12.06 -3.07 10.32
C GLY A 62 11.65 -2.92 8.86
N VAL A 63 11.14 -1.74 8.47
CA VAL A 63 10.65 -1.45 7.11
C VAL A 63 11.24 -0.16 6.54
N LEU A 64 12.36 0.31 7.11
CA LEU A 64 12.96 1.58 6.69
C LEU A 64 13.47 1.56 5.26
N THR A 65 13.90 0.41 4.76
CA THR A 65 14.28 0.22 3.34
C THR A 65 13.08 0.46 2.43
N ALA A 66 11.93 -0.14 2.74
CA ALA A 66 10.70 0.08 1.99
C ALA A 66 10.22 1.54 2.10
N VAL A 67 10.31 2.15 3.29
CA VAL A 67 10.02 3.59 3.49
C VAL A 67 10.92 4.45 2.61
N ASN A 68 12.22 4.17 2.57
CA ASN A 68 13.16 4.90 1.71
C ASN A 68 12.84 4.74 0.23
N ASN A 69 12.50 3.52 -0.22
CA ASN A 69 12.10 3.26 -1.60
C ASN A 69 10.89 4.10 -2.02
N VAL A 70 9.90 4.27 -1.13
CA VAL A 70 8.76 5.16 -1.40
C VAL A 70 9.18 6.61 -1.47
N ASN A 71 9.97 7.08 -0.48
CA ASN A 71 10.31 8.50 -0.35
C ASN A 71 11.28 9.03 -1.42
N THR A 72 11.99 8.12 -2.09
CA THR A 72 12.98 8.44 -3.11
C THR A 72 12.54 7.92 -4.47
N ILE A 73 12.66 6.63 -4.72
CA ILE A 73 12.52 6.01 -6.04
C ILE A 73 11.08 6.14 -6.56
N ILE A 74 10.08 5.73 -5.75
CA ILE A 74 8.68 5.75 -6.18
C ILE A 74 8.15 7.19 -6.25
N ALA A 75 8.49 8.03 -5.28
CA ALA A 75 8.03 9.41 -5.26
C ALA A 75 8.57 10.21 -6.46
N GLU A 76 9.84 10.01 -6.83
CA GLU A 76 10.46 10.67 -7.99
C GLU A 76 9.74 10.33 -9.30
N GLU A 77 9.34 9.06 -9.47
CA GLU A 77 8.67 8.59 -10.69
C GLU A 77 7.22 9.04 -10.79
N LEU A 78 6.49 9.08 -9.66
CA LEU A 78 5.05 9.30 -9.67
C LEU A 78 4.61 10.76 -9.47
N VAL A 79 5.48 11.64 -8.95
CA VAL A 79 5.15 13.06 -8.84
C VAL A 79 4.93 13.66 -10.23
N GLY A 80 3.81 14.39 -10.40
CA GLY A 80 3.36 14.89 -11.69
C GLY A 80 2.36 13.98 -12.42
N THR A 81 2.17 12.74 -11.96
CA THR A 81 1.14 11.83 -12.52
C THR A 81 -0.25 12.20 -12.00
N SER A 82 -1.27 12.03 -12.83
CA SER A 82 -2.66 12.20 -12.41
C SER A 82 -3.04 11.14 -11.36
N VAL A 83 -3.60 11.57 -10.23
CA VAL A 83 -4.04 10.67 -9.16
C VAL A 83 -5.17 9.73 -9.58
N PHE A 84 -5.88 10.05 -10.67
CA PHE A 84 -6.99 9.24 -11.20
C PHE A 84 -6.54 8.10 -12.13
N GLU A 85 -5.26 8.07 -12.50
CA GLU A 85 -4.73 7.04 -13.40
C GLU A 85 -4.18 5.82 -12.63
N GLN A 86 -5.05 5.17 -11.81
CA GLN A 86 -4.65 4.08 -10.92
C GLN A 86 -3.84 2.99 -11.64
N ASN A 87 -4.33 2.52 -12.79
CA ASN A 87 -3.64 1.47 -13.55
C ASN A 87 -2.25 1.89 -14.00
N LYS A 88 -2.07 3.16 -14.37
CA LYS A 88 -0.77 3.71 -14.76
C LYS A 88 0.17 3.83 -13.56
N ILE A 89 -0.34 4.31 -12.42
CA ILE A 89 0.42 4.40 -11.16
C ILE A 89 0.92 3.01 -10.77
N ASP A 90 0.04 2.01 -10.78
CA ASP A 90 0.39 0.65 -10.40
C ASP A 90 1.39 0.02 -11.38
N GLN A 91 1.18 0.22 -12.69
CA GLN A 91 2.08 -0.31 -13.72
C GLN A 91 3.47 0.32 -13.65
N LEU A 92 3.57 1.63 -13.47
CA LEU A 92 4.85 2.33 -13.29
C LEU A 92 5.64 1.76 -12.11
N MET A 93 4.99 1.49 -10.98
CA MET A 93 5.66 0.89 -9.82
C MET A 93 6.10 -0.56 -10.07
N ILE A 94 5.30 -1.34 -10.81
CA ILE A 94 5.64 -2.72 -11.19
C ILE A 94 6.84 -2.73 -12.13
N ASP A 95 6.85 -1.86 -13.14
CA ASP A 95 7.94 -1.74 -14.09
C ASP A 95 9.24 -1.25 -13.42
N LEU A 96 9.12 -0.33 -12.48
CA LEU A 96 10.23 0.21 -11.69
C LEU A 96 10.86 -0.84 -10.76
N ASP A 97 10.03 -1.73 -10.20
CA ASP A 97 10.50 -2.90 -9.46
C ASP A 97 11.19 -3.91 -10.38
N GLY A 98 10.56 -4.27 -11.49
CA GLY A 98 11.10 -5.14 -12.53
C GLY A 98 11.32 -6.59 -12.09
N THR A 99 10.85 -6.99 -10.90
CA THR A 99 10.96 -8.36 -10.40
C THR A 99 9.58 -9.05 -10.37
N PRO A 100 9.50 -10.38 -10.57
CA PRO A 100 8.20 -11.06 -10.60
C PRO A 100 7.46 -11.01 -9.28
N ASN A 101 8.16 -10.86 -8.16
CA ASN A 101 7.60 -10.92 -6.80
C ASN A 101 7.77 -9.62 -6.00
N LYS A 102 8.08 -8.50 -6.65
CA LYS A 102 8.27 -7.17 -6.04
C LYS A 102 9.38 -7.12 -4.97
N SER A 103 10.43 -7.91 -5.18
CA SER A 103 11.52 -8.03 -4.19
C SER A 103 12.48 -6.83 -4.15
N LYS A 104 12.50 -5.97 -5.19
CA LYS A 104 13.38 -4.81 -5.26
C LYS A 104 12.86 -3.63 -4.44
N LEU A 105 11.63 -3.23 -4.67
CA LEU A 105 10.99 -2.11 -3.98
C LEU A 105 10.25 -2.55 -2.71
N GLY A 106 9.71 -3.74 -2.73
CA GLY A 106 8.87 -4.30 -1.69
C GLY A 106 7.38 -4.20 -1.99
N ALA A 107 6.66 -5.31 -1.82
CA ALA A 107 5.21 -5.31 -1.98
C ALA A 107 4.51 -4.33 -1.03
N ASN A 108 5.03 -4.17 0.18
CA ASN A 108 4.54 -3.20 1.17
C ASN A 108 4.71 -1.75 0.70
N ALA A 109 5.83 -1.40 0.08
CA ALA A 109 6.03 -0.07 -0.50
C ALA A 109 5.05 0.20 -1.64
N ILE A 110 4.95 -0.72 -2.61
CA ILE A 110 4.08 -0.59 -3.78
C ILE A 110 2.60 -0.52 -3.36
N LEU A 111 2.16 -1.44 -2.49
CA LEU A 111 0.78 -1.46 -2.00
C LEU A 111 0.41 -0.20 -1.22
N GLY A 112 1.34 0.30 -0.39
CA GLY A 112 1.12 1.53 0.37
C GLY A 112 0.81 2.73 -0.52
N VAL A 113 1.59 2.91 -1.58
CA VAL A 113 1.39 4.00 -2.55
C VAL A 113 0.11 3.79 -3.36
N SER A 114 -0.14 2.57 -3.86
CA SER A 114 -1.34 2.24 -4.62
C SER A 114 -2.62 2.54 -3.83
N LEU A 115 -2.71 2.07 -2.60
CA LEU A 115 -3.87 2.33 -1.72
C LEU A 115 -4.01 3.82 -1.36
N ALA A 116 -2.90 4.51 -1.11
CA ALA A 116 -2.93 5.94 -0.78
C ALA A 116 -3.38 6.78 -1.98
N ALA A 117 -2.93 6.43 -3.21
CA ALA A 117 -3.37 7.07 -4.44
C ALA A 117 -4.88 6.89 -4.67
N ALA A 118 -5.40 5.66 -4.52
CA ALA A 118 -6.83 5.39 -4.65
C ALA A 118 -7.67 6.19 -3.64
N LYS A 119 -7.19 6.32 -2.40
CA LYS A 119 -7.86 7.14 -1.38
C LYS A 119 -7.79 8.63 -1.68
N ALA A 120 -6.65 9.12 -2.18
CA ALA A 120 -6.52 10.52 -2.60
C ALA A 120 -7.48 10.82 -3.74
N ALA A 121 -7.58 9.96 -4.75
CA ALA A 121 -8.51 10.10 -5.86
C ALA A 121 -9.97 10.09 -5.42
N ALA A 122 -10.34 9.18 -4.50
CA ALA A 122 -11.69 9.14 -3.93
C ALA A 122 -12.02 10.44 -3.19
N ASN A 123 -11.08 10.93 -2.36
CA ASN A 123 -11.22 12.17 -1.60
C ASN A 123 -11.33 13.41 -2.52
N GLU A 124 -10.57 13.46 -3.62
CA GLU A 124 -10.67 14.51 -4.65
C GLU A 124 -12.08 14.60 -5.25
N LEU A 125 -12.74 13.47 -5.40
CA LEU A 125 -14.09 13.40 -5.94
C LEU A 125 -15.19 13.55 -4.86
N GLY A 126 -14.81 13.67 -3.58
CA GLY A 126 -15.75 13.68 -2.47
C GLY A 126 -16.52 12.36 -2.32
N LEU A 127 -15.94 11.25 -2.77
CA LEU A 127 -16.54 9.93 -2.73
C LEU A 127 -15.93 9.04 -1.64
N PRO A 128 -16.70 8.17 -1.00
CA PRO A 128 -16.13 7.11 -0.20
C PRO A 128 -15.41 6.10 -1.11
N LEU A 129 -14.33 5.49 -0.61
CA LEU A 129 -13.46 4.61 -1.39
C LEU A 129 -14.23 3.46 -2.08
N TYR A 130 -15.20 2.84 -1.38
CA TYR A 130 -15.98 1.76 -1.98
C TYR A 130 -16.77 2.21 -3.23
N ARG A 131 -17.24 3.45 -3.23
CA ARG A 131 -17.97 4.03 -4.37
C ARG A 131 -17.02 4.37 -5.52
N TYR A 132 -15.84 4.90 -5.20
CA TYR A 132 -14.81 5.20 -6.18
C TYR A 132 -14.34 3.94 -6.91
N VAL A 133 -14.03 2.87 -6.17
CA VAL A 133 -13.55 1.59 -6.74
C VAL A 133 -14.68 0.81 -7.41
N GLY A 134 -15.85 0.74 -6.78
CA GLY A 134 -16.96 -0.10 -7.24
C GLY A 134 -17.93 0.58 -8.24
N GLY A 135 -17.78 1.89 -8.45
CA GLY A 135 -18.62 2.65 -9.37
C GLY A 135 -20.06 2.82 -8.87
N VAL A 136 -20.95 3.18 -9.81
CA VAL A 136 -22.36 3.52 -9.49
C VAL A 136 -23.18 2.35 -8.93
N SER A 137 -22.78 1.12 -9.23
CA SER A 137 -23.46 -0.10 -8.79
C SER A 137 -22.96 -0.65 -7.44
N ALA A 138 -22.01 0.03 -6.78
CA ALA A 138 -21.47 -0.37 -5.48
C ALA A 138 -22.46 -0.06 -4.36
N ASN A 139 -23.51 -0.86 -4.22
CA ASN A 139 -24.58 -0.69 -3.25
C ASN A 139 -24.97 -1.99 -2.51
N THR A 140 -24.26 -3.08 -2.78
CA THR A 140 -24.51 -4.39 -2.17
C THR A 140 -23.36 -4.78 -1.26
N LEU A 141 -23.66 -5.04 0.00
CA LEU A 141 -22.66 -5.59 0.94
C LEU A 141 -22.33 -7.04 0.57
N PRO A 142 -21.06 -7.44 0.59
CA PRO A 142 -20.70 -8.86 0.40
C PRO A 142 -21.25 -9.72 1.55
N LEU A 143 -21.51 -10.99 1.26
CA LEU A 143 -21.79 -11.95 2.31
C LEU A 143 -20.57 -12.05 3.24
N PRO A 144 -20.73 -11.84 4.56
CA PRO A 144 -19.61 -11.91 5.48
C PRO A 144 -19.00 -13.31 5.49
N MET A 145 -17.69 -13.38 5.26
CA MET A 145 -16.91 -14.59 5.48
C MET A 145 -15.99 -14.35 6.68
N MET A 146 -16.00 -15.27 7.62
CA MET A 146 -15.19 -15.15 8.82
C MET A 146 -14.55 -16.49 9.16
N ASN A 147 -13.37 -16.44 9.76
CA ASN A 147 -12.71 -17.62 10.28
C ASN A 147 -13.28 -17.91 11.68
N ILE A 148 -13.97 -19.04 11.83
CA ILE A 148 -14.60 -19.46 13.08
C ILE A 148 -13.83 -20.61 13.72
N ILE A 149 -13.26 -21.50 12.90
CA ILE A 149 -12.51 -22.68 13.35
C ILE A 149 -11.16 -22.67 12.64
N ASN A 150 -10.10 -22.70 13.42
CA ASN A 150 -8.73 -22.85 12.94
C ASN A 150 -8.21 -24.25 13.20
N GLY A 151 -7.32 -24.72 12.31
CA GLY A 151 -6.59 -25.98 12.46
C GLY A 151 -5.13 -25.81 12.05
N GLY A 152 -4.34 -26.88 12.18
CA GLY A 152 -2.92 -26.86 11.81
C GLY A 152 -2.11 -25.90 12.68
N SER A 153 -1.26 -25.10 12.04
CA SER A 153 -0.36 -24.15 12.72
C SER A 153 -1.05 -22.99 13.44
N HIS A 154 -2.35 -22.81 13.25
CA HIS A 154 -3.16 -21.78 13.91
C HIS A 154 -4.04 -22.33 15.03
N SER A 155 -3.88 -23.62 15.35
CA SER A 155 -4.56 -24.29 16.48
C SER A 155 -3.59 -24.38 17.65
N ASP A 156 -4.06 -24.02 18.85
CA ASP A 156 -3.34 -24.23 20.11
C ASP A 156 -3.30 -25.71 20.48
#